data_a3f66ffb559260f9249624ac3d04b3df
#
_entry.id   a3f66ffb559260f9249624ac3d04b3df
#
_cell.length_a   1.000
_cell.length_b   1.000
_cell.length_c   1.000
_cell.angle_alpha   90.00
_cell.angle_beta   90.00
_cell.angle_gamma   90.00
#
_symmetry.space_group_name_H-M   'P 1'
#
loop_
_entity.id
_entity.type
_entity.pdbx_description
1 polymer ?
#
loop_
_entity_poly.entity_id
_entity_poly.type
_entity_poly.pdbx_seq_one_letter_code
_entity_poly.pdbx_strand_id
1 'polypeptide(L)'
;MWTDPATDPREQLPPAHGEKATLGQYLEAYRMTLEMKCEGLDAAQMATRAVPPSDLSLLGMVQHLARVEHRWFRCVLGGAPTTPRLYEDGDGGFADVSPTDEAVEAAWATWRREVDHARTLWEGLEESRLGDEFDTGGGGVTARDLAVHMVEEYARHMGHVDLLRECLDGRTGQ
;
A
#
# COMPACT_ATOMS: atom_id res chain seq x y z
N MET A 1 -19.82 -2.22 9.73
CA MET A 1 -18.67 -3.13 9.84
C MET A 1 -18.52 -3.81 8.50
N TRP A 2 -17.32 -3.83 7.92
CA TRP A 2 -17.09 -4.35 6.56
C TRP A 2 -17.22 -5.89 6.50
N THR A 3 -16.66 -6.53 7.47
CA THR A 3 -16.60 -8.00 7.62
C THR A 3 -16.93 -8.37 9.07
N ASP A 4 -17.40 -9.58 9.30
CA ASP A 4 -17.59 -10.12 10.66
C ASP A 4 -16.20 -10.20 11.35
N PRO A 5 -16.03 -9.65 12.56
CA PRO A 5 -14.76 -9.73 13.28
C PRO A 5 -14.24 -11.16 13.47
N ALA A 6 -15.14 -12.15 13.56
CA ALA A 6 -14.73 -13.54 13.70
C ALA A 6 -14.04 -14.10 12.44
N THR A 7 -14.24 -13.48 11.28
CA THR A 7 -13.68 -13.89 9.99
C THR A 7 -12.74 -12.84 9.40
N ASP A 8 -12.59 -11.70 10.06
CA ASP A 8 -11.68 -10.63 9.62
C ASP A 8 -10.21 -11.07 9.81
N PRO A 9 -9.43 -11.20 8.73
CA PRO A 9 -8.05 -11.64 8.85
C PRO A 9 -7.17 -10.66 9.64
N ARG A 10 -7.56 -9.38 9.75
CA ARG A 10 -6.83 -8.36 10.51
C ARG A 10 -6.93 -8.60 12.02
N GLU A 11 -8.07 -9.12 12.50
CA GLU A 11 -8.28 -9.49 13.90
C GLU A 11 -7.53 -10.77 14.30
N GLN A 12 -7.02 -11.52 13.31
CA GLN A 12 -6.26 -12.76 13.51
C GLN A 12 -4.74 -12.53 13.50
N LEU A 13 -4.29 -11.30 13.31
CA LEU A 13 -2.87 -10.98 13.40
C LEU A 13 -2.35 -11.27 14.82
N PRO A 14 -1.15 -11.87 14.95
CA PRO A 14 -0.59 -12.19 16.26
C PRO A 14 -0.34 -10.89 17.05
N PRO A 15 -0.42 -10.91 18.39
CA PRO A 15 -0.09 -9.75 19.20
C PRO A 15 1.32 -9.23 18.90
N ALA A 16 1.44 -7.95 18.57
CA ALA A 16 2.74 -7.32 18.33
C ALA A 16 3.39 -6.94 19.67
N HIS A 17 4.65 -7.30 19.82
CA HIS A 17 5.46 -6.93 20.97
C HIS A 17 6.72 -6.20 20.50
N GLY A 18 6.97 -5.00 21.04
CA GLY A 18 8.07 -4.14 20.64
C GLY A 18 7.71 -3.21 19.46
N GLU A 19 8.57 -2.26 19.21
CA GLU A 19 8.33 -1.18 18.25
C GLU A 19 8.25 -1.69 16.82
N LYS A 20 9.25 -2.49 16.41
CA LYS A 20 9.33 -3.04 15.06
C LYS A 20 8.10 -3.89 14.71
N ALA A 21 7.71 -4.78 15.63
CA ALA A 21 6.55 -5.65 15.42
C ALA A 21 5.25 -4.83 15.33
N THR A 22 5.10 -3.80 16.17
CA THR A 22 3.92 -2.92 16.14
C THR A 22 3.81 -2.17 14.82
N LEU A 23 4.88 -1.54 14.35
CA LEU A 23 4.88 -0.82 13.06
C LEU A 23 4.58 -1.75 11.88
N GLY A 24 5.21 -2.92 11.86
CA GLY A 24 4.94 -3.94 10.84
C GLY A 24 3.51 -4.43 10.84
N GLN A 25 2.90 -4.64 12.01
CA GLN A 25 1.52 -5.09 12.14
C GLN A 25 0.50 -4.05 11.65
N TYR A 26 0.70 -2.76 11.97
CA TYR A 26 -0.16 -1.71 11.43
C TYR A 26 -0.09 -1.65 9.90
N LEU A 27 1.11 -1.74 9.33
CA LEU A 27 1.28 -1.75 7.89
C LEU A 27 0.61 -2.97 7.25
N GLU A 28 0.74 -4.16 7.86
CA GLU A 28 0.11 -5.38 7.35
C GLU A 28 -1.42 -5.30 7.41
N ALA A 29 -1.99 -4.76 8.48
CA ALA A 29 -3.43 -4.54 8.59
C ALA A 29 -3.97 -3.63 7.48
N TYR A 30 -3.23 -2.56 7.12
CA TYR A 30 -3.62 -1.70 5.99
C TYR A 30 -3.49 -2.38 4.63
N ARG A 31 -2.46 -3.22 4.42
CA ARG A 31 -2.31 -4.02 3.20
C ARG A 31 -3.50 -4.95 3.01
N MET A 32 -3.90 -5.66 4.07
CA MET A 32 -5.11 -6.49 4.06
C MET A 32 -6.37 -5.65 3.80
N THR A 33 -6.48 -4.47 4.39
CA THR A 33 -7.60 -3.55 4.17
C THR A 33 -7.71 -3.17 2.69
N LEU A 34 -6.61 -2.85 2.01
CA LEU A 34 -6.63 -2.54 0.58
C LEU A 34 -7.19 -3.70 -0.25
N GLU A 35 -6.73 -4.94 -0.02
CA GLU A 35 -7.24 -6.11 -0.72
C GLU A 35 -8.73 -6.30 -0.47
N MET A 36 -9.17 -6.26 0.80
CA MET A 36 -10.57 -6.42 1.18
C MET A 36 -11.47 -5.34 0.56
N LYS A 37 -11.01 -4.09 0.50
CA LYS A 37 -11.78 -2.97 -0.06
C LYS A 37 -11.93 -3.06 -1.59
N CYS A 38 -11.06 -3.76 -2.26
CA CYS A 38 -11.12 -3.97 -3.72
C CYS A 38 -11.77 -5.31 -4.10
N GLU A 39 -12.06 -6.17 -3.14
CA GLU A 39 -12.63 -7.49 -3.41
C GLU A 39 -14.00 -7.42 -4.10
N GLY A 40 -14.19 -8.29 -5.10
CA GLY A 40 -15.45 -8.47 -5.83
C GLY A 40 -15.78 -7.37 -6.84
N LEU A 41 -14.85 -6.44 -7.11
CA LEU A 41 -15.00 -5.42 -8.14
C LEU A 41 -14.42 -5.90 -9.48
N ASP A 42 -15.11 -5.58 -10.57
CA ASP A 42 -14.61 -5.80 -11.92
C ASP A 42 -13.62 -4.68 -12.37
N ALA A 43 -12.97 -4.87 -13.52
CA ALA A 43 -11.98 -3.94 -14.03
C ALA A 43 -12.55 -2.53 -14.29
N ALA A 44 -13.79 -2.43 -14.76
CA ALA A 44 -14.44 -1.15 -15.00
C ALA A 44 -14.71 -0.40 -13.69
N GLN A 45 -15.16 -1.11 -12.65
CA GLN A 45 -15.36 -0.55 -11.32
C GLN A 45 -14.02 -0.12 -10.70
N MET A 46 -12.98 -0.95 -10.80
CA MET A 46 -11.64 -0.63 -10.29
C MET A 46 -11.06 0.64 -10.91
N ALA A 47 -11.30 0.88 -12.21
CA ALA A 47 -10.80 2.04 -12.94
C ALA A 47 -11.71 3.28 -12.86
N THR A 48 -12.91 3.16 -12.22
CA THR A 48 -13.87 4.26 -12.16
C THR A 48 -13.42 5.37 -11.21
N ARG A 49 -13.47 6.63 -11.67
CA ARG A 49 -13.26 7.85 -10.87
C ARG A 49 -14.56 8.22 -10.17
N ALA A 50 -14.83 7.57 -9.04
CA ALA A 50 -16.14 7.60 -8.39
C ALA A 50 -16.43 8.87 -7.56
N VAL A 51 -15.42 9.71 -7.28
CA VAL A 51 -15.54 10.89 -6.39
C VAL A 51 -15.18 12.18 -7.13
N PRO A 52 -16.04 12.75 -7.99
CA PRO A 52 -15.76 14.01 -8.68
C PRO A 52 -15.53 15.19 -7.72
N PRO A 53 -14.61 16.14 -8.01
CA PRO A 53 -13.78 16.22 -9.21
C PRO A 53 -12.43 15.46 -9.13
N SER A 54 -12.29 14.53 -8.21
CA SER A 54 -11.06 13.75 -8.02
C SER A 54 -10.82 12.80 -9.20
N ASP A 55 -9.56 12.69 -9.60
CA ASP A 55 -9.11 11.72 -10.62
C ASP A 55 -8.75 10.35 -10.02
N LEU A 56 -8.92 10.16 -8.72
CA LEU A 56 -8.58 8.92 -8.04
C LEU A 56 -9.52 7.78 -8.42
N SER A 57 -8.94 6.58 -8.57
CA SER A 57 -9.64 5.32 -8.73
C SER A 57 -9.00 4.24 -7.86
N LEU A 58 -9.70 3.15 -7.61
CA LEU A 58 -9.15 2.04 -6.82
C LEU A 58 -7.94 1.40 -7.52
N LEU A 59 -7.98 1.23 -8.84
CA LEU A 59 -6.85 0.71 -9.61
C LEU A 59 -5.63 1.65 -9.51
N GLY A 60 -5.85 2.96 -9.62
CA GLY A 60 -4.80 3.96 -9.42
C GLY A 60 -4.20 3.91 -8.01
N MET A 61 -5.01 3.62 -6.97
CA MET A 61 -4.52 3.42 -5.60
C MET A 61 -3.60 2.20 -5.50
N VAL A 62 -3.96 1.07 -6.11
CA VAL A 62 -3.11 -0.14 -6.13
C VAL A 62 -1.77 0.16 -6.80
N GLN A 63 -1.79 0.86 -7.96
CA GLN A 63 -0.55 1.25 -8.67
C GLN A 63 0.30 2.21 -7.84
N HIS A 64 -0.32 3.22 -7.23
CA HIS A 64 0.38 4.18 -6.38
C HIS A 64 1.03 3.49 -5.17
N LEU A 65 0.29 2.65 -4.46
CA LEU A 65 0.84 1.94 -3.29
C LEU A 65 1.93 0.94 -3.68
N ALA A 66 1.84 0.30 -4.85
CA ALA A 66 2.94 -0.51 -5.39
C ALA A 66 4.22 0.33 -5.60
N ARG A 67 4.08 1.55 -6.15
CA ARG A 67 5.18 2.50 -6.31
C ARG A 67 5.76 2.97 -4.98
N VAL A 68 4.91 3.23 -3.98
CA VAL A 68 5.34 3.63 -2.63
C VAL A 68 6.14 2.51 -1.94
N GLU A 69 5.64 1.26 -1.98
CA GLU A 69 6.36 0.08 -1.49
C GLU A 69 7.73 -0.07 -2.17
N HIS A 70 7.76 0.01 -3.50
CA HIS A 70 8.98 -0.06 -4.30
C HIS A 70 9.97 1.04 -3.90
N ARG A 71 9.52 2.29 -3.79
CA ARG A 71 10.38 3.42 -3.46
C ARG A 71 11.01 3.26 -2.09
N TRP A 72 10.22 2.96 -1.08
CA TRP A 72 10.68 3.00 0.29
C TRP A 72 11.40 1.73 0.72
N PHE A 73 10.84 0.57 0.40
CA PHE A 73 11.49 -0.67 0.79
C PHE A 73 12.60 -1.09 -0.17
N ARG A 74 12.34 -1.15 -1.48
CA ARG A 74 13.36 -1.62 -2.42
C ARG A 74 14.47 -0.59 -2.63
N CYS A 75 14.12 0.64 -2.96
CA CYS A 75 15.12 1.63 -3.34
C CYS A 75 15.85 2.22 -2.12
N VAL A 76 15.15 2.54 -1.03
CA VAL A 76 15.74 3.17 0.16
C VAL A 76 16.26 2.12 1.13
N LEU A 77 15.39 1.36 1.79
CA LEU A 77 15.78 0.39 2.82
C LEU A 77 16.66 -0.74 2.24
N GLY A 78 16.31 -1.23 1.05
CA GLY A 78 17.05 -2.29 0.35
C GLY A 78 18.31 -1.81 -0.38
N GLY A 79 18.59 -0.50 -0.41
CA GLY A 79 19.79 0.06 -1.01
C GLY A 79 19.91 -0.12 -2.52
N ALA A 80 18.78 -0.13 -3.26
CA ALA A 80 18.74 -0.27 -4.72
C ALA A 80 18.24 1.01 -5.42
N PRO A 81 18.89 2.18 -5.24
CA PRO A 81 18.41 3.48 -5.69
C PRO A 81 18.33 3.63 -7.22
N THR A 82 19.06 2.80 -7.96
CA THR A 82 19.09 2.82 -9.43
C THR A 82 18.02 1.94 -10.08
N THR A 83 17.21 1.25 -9.29
CA THR A 83 16.08 0.47 -9.81
C THR A 83 15.07 1.42 -10.47
N PRO A 84 14.63 1.16 -11.73
CA PRO A 84 13.66 2.01 -12.40
C PRO A 84 12.40 2.19 -11.57
N ARG A 85 11.90 3.41 -11.54
CA ARG A 85 10.66 3.72 -10.82
C ARG A 85 9.48 3.00 -11.48
N LEU A 86 8.52 2.60 -10.67
CA LEU A 86 7.26 2.09 -11.18
C LEU A 86 6.34 3.26 -11.52
N TYR A 87 5.58 3.15 -12.61
CA TYR A 87 4.56 4.13 -13.01
C TYR A 87 5.13 5.57 -13.07
N GLU A 88 6.24 5.75 -13.83
CA GLU A 88 6.95 7.05 -13.92
C GLU A 88 6.15 8.13 -14.63
N ASP A 89 5.25 7.74 -15.53
CA ASP A 89 4.49 8.66 -16.37
C ASP A 89 3.32 9.24 -15.56
N GLY A 90 3.35 10.56 -15.38
CA GLY A 90 2.25 11.31 -14.80
C GLY A 90 2.33 11.57 -13.30
N ASP A 91 1.21 11.44 -12.62
CA ASP A 91 0.93 11.87 -11.25
C ASP A 91 1.23 10.85 -10.13
N GLY A 92 2.08 9.88 -10.39
CA GLY A 92 2.44 8.89 -9.37
C GLY A 92 1.65 7.59 -9.41
N GLY A 93 1.06 7.25 -10.55
CA GLY A 93 0.31 6.03 -10.78
C GLY A 93 -1.20 6.18 -10.72
N PHE A 94 -1.69 7.41 -10.52
CA PHE A 94 -3.14 7.64 -10.39
C PHE A 94 -3.88 7.80 -11.73
N ALA A 95 -3.26 8.40 -12.75
CA ALA A 95 -3.96 8.87 -13.95
C ALA A 95 -4.13 7.80 -15.04
N ASP A 96 -3.12 6.99 -15.29
CA ASP A 96 -3.12 6.05 -16.41
C ASP A 96 -3.64 4.67 -16.00
N VAL A 97 -4.95 4.58 -15.81
CA VAL A 97 -5.63 3.32 -15.49
C VAL A 97 -6.43 2.84 -16.69
N SER A 98 -6.18 1.60 -17.12
CA SER A 98 -6.96 0.94 -18.15
C SER A 98 -8.01 0.03 -17.52
N PRO A 99 -9.30 0.13 -17.90
CA PRO A 99 -10.37 -0.68 -17.34
C PRO A 99 -10.40 -2.10 -17.92
N THR A 100 -9.27 -2.81 -17.87
CA THR A 100 -9.14 -4.19 -18.38
C THR A 100 -8.66 -5.13 -17.29
N ASP A 101 -9.05 -6.40 -17.37
CA ASP A 101 -8.65 -7.42 -16.41
C ASP A 101 -7.12 -7.57 -16.38
N GLU A 102 -6.45 -7.48 -17.53
CA GLU A 102 -4.99 -7.56 -17.63
C GLU A 102 -4.31 -6.41 -16.87
N ALA A 103 -4.87 -5.19 -16.93
CA ALA A 103 -4.31 -4.04 -16.19
C ALA A 103 -4.49 -4.20 -14.68
N VAL A 104 -5.64 -4.70 -14.24
CA VAL A 104 -5.92 -5.00 -12.84
C VAL A 104 -5.00 -6.09 -12.32
N GLU A 105 -4.87 -7.20 -13.05
CA GLU A 105 -3.97 -8.31 -12.69
C GLU A 105 -2.51 -7.85 -12.61
N ALA A 106 -2.05 -7.04 -13.57
CA ALA A 106 -0.68 -6.52 -13.61
C ALA A 106 -0.40 -5.59 -12.42
N ALA A 107 -1.35 -4.72 -12.06
CA ALA A 107 -1.23 -3.83 -10.90
C ALA A 107 -1.14 -4.62 -9.60
N TRP A 108 -2.03 -5.60 -9.39
CA TRP A 108 -1.99 -6.46 -8.21
C TRP A 108 -0.73 -7.32 -8.14
N ALA A 109 -0.29 -7.90 -9.25
CA ALA A 109 0.95 -8.67 -9.31
C ALA A 109 2.16 -7.81 -8.95
N THR A 110 2.19 -6.57 -9.41
CA THR A 110 3.24 -5.60 -9.08
C THR A 110 3.21 -5.24 -7.61
N TRP A 111 2.03 -4.87 -7.07
CA TRP A 111 1.89 -4.53 -5.66
C TRP A 111 2.29 -5.69 -4.74
N ARG A 112 1.80 -6.91 -4.98
CA ARG A 112 2.15 -8.09 -4.18
C ARG A 112 3.64 -8.38 -4.20
N ARG A 113 4.28 -8.28 -5.35
CA ARG A 113 5.74 -8.47 -5.47
C ARG A 113 6.52 -7.48 -4.61
N GLU A 114 6.13 -6.21 -4.60
CA GLU A 114 6.81 -5.18 -3.82
C GLU A 114 6.51 -5.35 -2.32
N VAL A 115 5.29 -5.72 -1.94
CA VAL A 115 4.92 -6.05 -0.56
C VAL A 115 5.72 -7.26 -0.03
N ASP A 116 5.85 -8.32 -0.81
CA ASP A 116 6.61 -9.51 -0.40
C ASP A 116 8.10 -9.20 -0.24
N HIS A 117 8.63 -8.34 -1.10
CA HIS A 117 9.99 -7.83 -0.95
C HIS A 117 10.15 -6.98 0.32
N ALA A 118 9.20 -6.10 0.59
CA ALA A 118 9.17 -5.27 1.79
C ALA A 118 9.10 -6.11 3.07
N ARG A 119 8.25 -7.14 3.10
CA ARG A 119 8.15 -8.10 4.22
C ARG A 119 9.50 -8.76 4.49
N THR A 120 10.16 -9.27 3.45
CA THR A 120 11.47 -9.92 3.57
C THR A 120 12.52 -8.99 4.16
N LEU A 121 12.58 -7.75 3.68
CA LEU A 121 13.53 -6.75 4.20
C LEU A 121 13.21 -6.37 5.66
N TRP A 122 11.93 -6.14 5.96
CA TRP A 122 11.50 -5.75 7.30
C TRP A 122 11.73 -6.87 8.31
N GLU A 123 11.43 -8.11 7.96
CA GLU A 123 11.69 -9.28 8.81
C GLU A 123 13.18 -9.44 9.12
N GLY A 124 14.03 -9.27 8.12
CA GLY A 124 15.49 -9.35 8.25
C GLY A 124 16.15 -8.17 8.98
N LEU A 125 15.44 -7.07 9.20
CA LEU A 125 15.97 -5.90 9.90
C LEU A 125 15.97 -6.16 11.42
N GLU A 126 17.13 -6.05 12.08
CA GLU A 126 17.23 -6.10 13.54
C GLU A 126 16.54 -4.88 14.17
N GLU A 127 15.78 -5.05 15.28
CA GLU A 127 15.09 -3.95 15.96
C GLU A 127 16.04 -2.85 16.43
N SER A 128 17.26 -3.21 16.84
CA SER A 128 18.34 -2.27 17.22
C SER A 128 18.72 -1.32 16.08
N ARG A 129 18.43 -1.67 14.82
CA ARG A 129 18.75 -0.92 13.61
C ARG A 129 17.63 0.02 13.16
N LEU A 130 16.53 0.14 13.91
CA LEU A 130 15.45 1.07 13.59
C LEU A 130 15.90 2.54 13.54
N GLY A 131 16.99 2.88 14.25
CA GLY A 131 17.61 4.20 14.22
C GLY A 131 18.67 4.39 13.13
N ASP A 132 19.00 3.36 12.33
CA ASP A 132 19.96 3.49 11.23
C ASP A 132 19.39 4.38 10.12
N GLU A 133 20.25 5.23 9.54
CA GLU A 133 19.89 6.10 8.44
C GLU A 133 20.14 5.42 7.08
N PHE A 134 19.21 5.64 6.17
CA PHE A 134 19.23 5.16 4.78
C PHE A 134 19.13 6.36 3.83
N ASP A 135 19.92 6.35 2.75
CA ASP A 135 19.96 7.44 1.77
C ASP A 135 18.69 7.45 0.89
N THR A 136 18.03 8.59 0.85
CA THR A 136 16.87 8.82 -0.02
C THR A 136 17.23 9.43 -1.37
N GLY A 137 18.52 9.75 -1.60
CA GLY A 137 19.00 10.50 -2.75
C GLY A 137 18.92 12.03 -2.58
N GLY A 138 18.51 12.51 -1.41
CA GLY A 138 18.41 13.94 -1.07
C GLY A 138 18.49 14.20 0.43
N GLY A 139 18.81 13.18 1.21
CA GLY A 139 18.91 13.21 2.68
C GLY A 139 18.80 11.80 3.27
N GLY A 140 18.99 11.69 4.59
CA GLY A 140 18.83 10.45 5.33
C GLY A 140 17.40 10.29 5.89
N VAL A 141 16.93 9.06 5.99
CA VAL A 141 15.72 8.69 6.71
C VAL A 141 16.03 7.47 7.58
N THR A 142 15.56 7.45 8.83
CA THR A 142 15.73 6.25 9.65
C THR A 142 14.76 5.15 9.23
N ALA A 143 15.09 3.87 9.51
CA ALA A 143 14.15 2.77 9.26
C ALA A 143 12.83 2.97 10.02
N ARG A 144 12.89 3.57 11.23
CA ARG A 144 11.71 3.94 12.01
C ARG A 144 10.83 4.95 11.29
N ASP A 145 11.42 6.07 10.84
CA ASP A 145 10.69 7.12 10.13
C ASP A 145 10.10 6.58 8.82
N LEU A 146 10.85 5.73 8.11
CA LEU A 146 10.35 5.04 6.91
C LEU A 146 9.10 4.21 7.23
N ALA A 147 9.13 3.41 8.28
CA ALA A 147 7.98 2.58 8.66
C ALA A 147 6.77 3.44 9.09
N VAL A 148 7.00 4.52 9.85
CA VAL A 148 5.94 5.47 10.23
C VAL A 148 5.35 6.12 8.97
N HIS A 149 6.20 6.57 8.04
CA HIS A 149 5.76 7.14 6.76
C HIS A 149 4.92 6.15 5.96
N MET A 150 5.31 4.88 5.89
CA MET A 150 4.53 3.84 5.21
C MET A 150 3.15 3.63 5.85
N VAL A 151 3.08 3.62 7.18
CA VAL A 151 1.80 3.57 7.90
C VAL A 151 0.94 4.81 7.58
N GLU A 152 1.54 6.00 7.56
CA GLU A 152 0.86 7.26 7.22
C GLU A 152 0.33 7.26 5.77
N GLU A 153 1.13 6.82 4.81
CA GLU A 153 0.73 6.70 3.40
C GLU A 153 -0.48 5.77 3.25
N TYR A 154 -0.39 4.57 3.81
CA TYR A 154 -1.52 3.65 3.75
C TYR A 154 -2.74 4.19 4.48
N ALA A 155 -2.62 4.73 5.69
CA ALA A 155 -3.74 5.27 6.46
C ALA A 155 -4.49 6.37 5.69
N ARG A 156 -3.72 7.31 5.08
CA ARG A 156 -4.28 8.37 4.24
C ARG A 156 -5.04 7.81 3.05
N HIS A 157 -4.42 6.86 2.35
CA HIS A 157 -5.00 6.29 1.13
C HIS A 157 -6.16 5.33 1.43
N MET A 158 -6.22 4.67 2.58
CA MET A 158 -7.40 3.89 2.96
C MET A 158 -8.64 4.78 3.13
N GLY A 159 -8.50 6.00 3.64
CA GLY A 159 -9.61 6.96 3.64
C GLY A 159 -10.12 7.31 2.23
N HIS A 160 -9.23 7.43 1.23
CA HIS A 160 -9.64 7.61 -0.17
C HIS A 160 -10.31 6.35 -0.72
N VAL A 161 -9.77 5.16 -0.43
CA VAL A 161 -10.34 3.87 -0.85
C VAL A 161 -11.73 3.67 -0.27
N ASP A 162 -11.96 4.05 0.99
CA ASP A 162 -13.29 3.99 1.62
C ASP A 162 -14.32 4.82 0.86
N LEU A 163 -14.01 6.09 0.54
CA LEU A 163 -14.89 6.96 -0.21
C LEU A 163 -15.14 6.47 -1.64
N LEU A 164 -14.07 6.01 -2.32
CA LEU A 164 -14.19 5.46 -3.67
C LEU A 164 -15.11 4.23 -3.67
N ARG A 165 -14.94 3.32 -2.71
CA ARG A 165 -15.76 2.13 -2.59
C ARG A 165 -17.23 2.46 -2.28
N GLU A 166 -17.47 3.35 -1.34
CA GLU A 166 -18.83 3.79 -1.00
C GLU A 166 -19.55 4.38 -2.20
N CYS A 167 -18.86 5.23 -2.99
CA CYS A 167 -19.44 5.84 -4.20
C CYS A 167 -19.66 4.84 -5.34
N LEU A 168 -18.95 3.71 -5.38
CA LEU A 168 -19.11 2.68 -6.40
C LEU A 168 -20.32 1.77 -6.15
N ASP A 169 -20.49 1.28 -4.93
CA ASP A 169 -21.49 0.26 -4.62
C ASP A 169 -22.24 0.47 -3.29
N GLY A 170 -21.97 1.60 -2.59
CA GLY A 170 -22.61 1.94 -1.32
C GLY A 170 -22.09 1.17 -0.12
N ARG A 171 -21.03 0.36 -0.29
CA ARG A 171 -20.49 -0.45 0.80
C ARG A 171 -19.59 0.38 1.71
N THR A 172 -19.95 0.46 2.98
CA THR A 172 -19.25 1.24 4.02
C THR A 172 -18.73 0.36 5.15
N GLY A 173 -17.85 0.92 5.99
CA GLY A 173 -17.31 0.30 7.20
C GLY A 173 -15.81 -0.04 7.06
N GLN A 174 -15.24 -0.41 8.19
CA GLN A 174 -13.84 -0.84 8.30
C GLN A 174 -13.77 -2.36 8.40
#